data_ad4f8d87dc244c31aeda4b4d9de36197
#
_entry.id   ad4f8d87dc244c31aeda4b4d9de36197
#
_cell.length_a   1.000
_cell.length_b   1.000
_cell.length_c   1.000
_cell.angle_alpha   90.00
_cell.angle_beta   90.00
_cell.angle_gamma   90.00
#
_symmetry.space_group_name_H-M   'P 1'
#
loop_
_entity.id
_entity.type
_entity.pdbx_description
1 polymer ?
#
loop_
_entity_poly.entity_id
_entity_poly.type
_entity_poly.pdbx_seq_one_letter_code
_entity_poly.pdbx_strand_id
1 'polypeptide(L)'
;MVGILLAMPYDAASDRYHSMTYRRCGDSGIQLPAVSLGLWNNFGDDTRLDNQRSILRRAFDRGVCHFDLANNYGPPAGSAELNFGRILREDFMPYRDELIISTKAGYDMWPGPYGEWGSRKYLMASLDQSLKRMGLDYVDIFYSHRFDPDTPLEETLGAVSDAVKQGKALYAGISSYSGARTEDAVRILREMGTPLLIHQPSYSLVNRWAEDDLLGVLENEGVGCIVFSPLAQGLLTNRYLNGVPEGSRATKGTFFNPDWLTEENLGHVRALNEIAQARGQSLAQMAVAWVLRDERVTSALIGASSVQQLDDNLGALDRLEFTDEELEAIDEHAVDLGINIWAESSTY
;
A
#
# COMPACT_ATOMS: atom_id res chain seq x y z
N MET A 1 -43.20 18.71 6.53
CA MET A 1 -41.87 19.18 6.09
C MET A 1 -40.83 18.39 6.87
N VAL A 2 -40.25 17.36 6.25
CA VAL A 2 -39.12 16.63 6.82
C VAL A 2 -37.90 17.48 6.47
N GLY A 3 -37.34 18.15 7.49
CA GLY A 3 -36.12 18.91 7.31
C GLY A 3 -35.00 17.96 6.91
N ILE A 4 -34.50 18.09 5.68
CA ILE A 4 -33.23 17.48 5.28
C ILE A 4 -32.16 18.18 6.14
N LEU A 5 -31.68 17.50 7.18
CA LEU A 5 -30.43 17.86 7.84
C LEU A 5 -29.34 17.73 6.76
N LEU A 6 -28.99 18.85 6.12
CA LEU A 6 -27.77 18.91 5.33
C LEU A 6 -26.63 18.56 6.28
N ALA A 7 -25.98 17.43 6.06
CA ALA A 7 -24.79 17.07 6.79
C ALA A 7 -23.79 18.24 6.64
N MET A 8 -23.21 18.69 7.74
CA MET A 8 -22.17 19.72 7.70
C MET A 8 -21.05 19.22 6.80
N PRO A 9 -20.53 20.07 5.90
CA PRO A 9 -19.39 19.69 5.08
C PRO A 9 -18.22 19.25 5.98
N TYR A 10 -17.45 18.27 5.56
CA TYR A 10 -16.25 17.85 6.27
C TYR A 10 -15.25 19.01 6.30
N ASP A 11 -14.78 19.33 7.51
CA ASP A 11 -13.72 20.29 7.76
C ASP A 11 -12.54 19.55 8.39
N ALA A 12 -11.43 19.48 7.68
CA ALA A 12 -10.26 18.71 8.10
C ALA A 12 -9.55 19.41 9.28
N ALA A 13 -9.00 18.61 10.21
CA ALA A 13 -8.25 19.12 11.34
C ALA A 13 -7.14 20.08 10.89
N SER A 14 -7.11 21.29 11.45
CA SER A 14 -6.17 22.35 11.04
C SER A 14 -4.71 22.02 11.40
N ASP A 15 -4.50 21.15 12.37
CA ASP A 15 -3.19 20.70 12.87
C ASP A 15 -2.77 19.33 12.33
N ARG A 16 -3.50 18.79 11.33
CA ARG A 16 -3.32 17.41 10.79
C ARG A 16 -1.89 17.06 10.41
N TYR A 17 -1.09 18.04 10.00
CA TYR A 17 0.29 17.78 9.55
C TYR A 17 1.33 17.82 10.67
N HIS A 18 0.97 18.23 11.90
CA HIS A 18 1.94 18.48 12.97
C HIS A 18 2.53 17.20 13.58
N SER A 19 1.77 16.10 13.58
CA SER A 19 2.19 14.83 14.20
C SER A 19 2.66 13.78 13.20
N MET A 20 2.53 14.02 11.89
CA MET A 20 2.94 13.10 10.85
C MET A 20 4.38 13.38 10.41
N THR A 21 5.18 12.33 10.31
CA THR A 21 6.50 12.39 9.68
C THR A 21 6.34 12.23 8.17
N TYR A 22 6.92 13.13 7.39
CA TYR A 22 6.96 13.06 5.93
C TYR A 22 8.36 12.73 5.47
N ARG A 23 8.48 11.74 4.56
CA ARG A 23 9.75 11.26 4.00
C ARG A 23 9.81 11.56 2.51
N ARG A 24 10.96 12.00 2.04
CA ARG A 24 11.18 12.24 0.60
C ARG A 24 11.10 10.91 -0.17
N CYS A 25 10.40 10.95 -1.30
CA CYS A 25 10.27 9.79 -2.19
C CYS A 25 11.45 9.75 -3.16
N GLY A 26 12.50 9.02 -2.79
CA GLY A 26 13.77 9.02 -3.54
C GLY A 26 14.31 10.42 -3.75
N ASP A 27 14.87 10.69 -4.92
CA ASP A 27 15.44 11.99 -5.30
C ASP A 27 14.40 12.97 -5.86
N SER A 28 13.09 12.64 -5.76
CA SER A 28 12.02 13.48 -6.29
C SER A 28 11.65 14.64 -5.37
N GLY A 29 10.78 15.54 -5.84
CA GLY A 29 10.19 16.61 -5.03
C GLY A 29 9.04 16.16 -4.12
N ILE A 30 8.55 14.91 -4.27
CA ILE A 30 7.42 14.39 -3.50
C ILE A 30 7.86 13.92 -2.12
N GLN A 31 7.02 14.22 -1.13
CA GLN A 31 7.12 13.65 0.21
C GLN A 31 5.86 12.84 0.50
N LEU A 32 6.03 11.62 1.01
CA LEU A 32 4.92 10.79 1.47
C LEU A 32 4.87 10.78 3.00
N PRO A 33 3.67 10.63 3.60
CA PRO A 33 3.58 10.35 5.02
C PRO A 33 4.28 9.03 5.32
N ALA A 34 4.96 8.92 6.45
CA ALA A 34 5.64 7.68 6.85
C ALA A 34 4.69 6.47 6.89
N VAL A 35 3.39 6.71 7.10
CA VAL A 35 2.32 5.73 6.97
C VAL A 35 1.30 6.20 5.94
N SER A 36 1.03 5.37 4.93
CA SER A 36 0.01 5.57 3.90
C SER A 36 -1.17 4.61 4.09
N LEU A 37 -2.35 4.95 3.57
CA LEU A 37 -3.55 4.13 3.70
C LEU A 37 -3.87 3.41 2.40
N GLY A 38 -3.83 2.07 2.43
CA GLY A 38 -4.25 1.19 1.35
C GLY A 38 -5.75 0.90 1.40
N LEU A 39 -6.43 1.08 0.28
CA LEU A 39 -7.88 0.96 0.18
C LEU A 39 -8.30 -0.40 -0.41
N TRP A 40 -7.57 -1.48 -0.08
CA TRP A 40 -7.93 -2.83 -0.46
C TRP A 40 -8.90 -3.46 0.55
N ASN A 41 -9.68 -4.46 0.15
CA ASN A 41 -10.61 -5.29 0.97
C ASN A 41 -11.64 -4.54 1.85
N ASN A 42 -11.24 -3.52 2.61
CA ASN A 42 -12.12 -2.81 3.55
C ASN A 42 -12.85 -1.63 2.91
N PHE A 43 -12.63 -1.38 1.62
CA PHE A 43 -13.21 -0.26 0.87
C PHE A 43 -14.11 -0.70 -0.29
N GLY A 44 -14.37 -2.01 -0.41
CA GLY A 44 -15.37 -2.57 -1.32
C GLY A 44 -16.80 -2.42 -0.81
N ASP A 45 -17.74 -3.03 -1.56
CA ASP A 45 -19.19 -2.94 -1.25
C ASP A 45 -19.60 -3.78 -0.04
N ASP A 46 -18.75 -4.71 0.42
CA ASP A 46 -18.99 -5.51 1.63
C ASP A 46 -18.83 -4.70 2.94
N THR A 47 -18.29 -3.51 2.85
CA THR A 47 -18.09 -2.59 3.98
C THR A 47 -18.97 -1.36 3.85
N ARG A 48 -19.66 -0.99 4.94
CA ARG A 48 -20.53 0.20 4.95
C ARG A 48 -19.74 1.46 4.57
N LEU A 49 -20.30 2.27 3.67
CA LEU A 49 -19.69 3.49 3.18
C LEU A 49 -19.37 4.50 4.32
N ASP A 50 -20.22 4.55 5.36
CA ASP A 50 -19.99 5.42 6.51
C ASP A 50 -18.73 5.05 7.30
N ASN A 51 -18.44 3.73 7.41
CA ASN A 51 -17.20 3.27 8.04
C ASN A 51 -15.98 3.63 7.20
N GLN A 52 -16.05 3.41 5.89
CA GLN A 52 -14.99 3.80 4.94
C GLN A 52 -14.72 5.31 5.04
N ARG A 53 -15.77 6.13 5.03
CA ARG A 53 -15.71 7.58 5.18
C ARG A 53 -15.04 8.00 6.50
N SER A 54 -15.43 7.36 7.59
CA SER A 54 -14.87 7.67 8.91
C SER A 54 -13.38 7.35 8.98
N ILE A 55 -12.94 6.25 8.37
CA ILE A 55 -11.51 5.89 8.30
C ILE A 55 -10.74 6.91 7.46
N LEU A 56 -11.25 7.29 6.27
CA LEU A 56 -10.59 8.26 5.39
C LEU A 56 -10.47 9.65 6.04
N ARG A 57 -11.56 10.16 6.66
CA ARG A 57 -11.54 11.43 7.40
C ARG A 57 -10.52 11.38 8.52
N ARG A 58 -10.54 10.32 9.34
CA ARG A 58 -9.59 10.18 10.45
C ARG A 58 -8.15 10.07 9.96
N ALA A 59 -7.90 9.34 8.86
CA ALA A 59 -6.57 9.24 8.27
C ALA A 59 -6.04 10.63 7.89
N PHE A 60 -6.85 11.41 7.17
CA PHE A 60 -6.47 12.76 6.75
C PHE A 60 -6.30 13.70 7.95
N ASP A 61 -7.18 13.65 8.96
CA ASP A 61 -7.05 14.41 10.21
C ASP A 61 -5.80 14.06 11.03
N ARG A 62 -5.19 12.88 10.74
CA ARG A 62 -3.92 12.42 11.33
C ARG A 62 -2.72 12.63 10.40
N GLY A 63 -2.88 13.37 9.29
CA GLY A 63 -1.81 13.70 8.35
C GLY A 63 -1.49 12.62 7.31
N VAL A 64 -2.29 11.56 7.22
CA VAL A 64 -2.19 10.58 6.14
C VAL A 64 -2.80 11.20 4.88
N CYS A 65 -1.95 11.74 4.00
CA CYS A 65 -2.38 12.38 2.76
C CYS A 65 -2.23 11.47 1.52
N HIS A 66 -1.72 10.24 1.66
CA HIS A 66 -1.61 9.29 0.56
C HIS A 66 -2.64 8.16 0.70
N PHE A 67 -3.51 8.05 -0.30
CA PHE A 67 -4.51 7.00 -0.46
C PHE A 67 -4.17 6.13 -1.67
N ASP A 68 -3.93 4.85 -1.43
CA ASP A 68 -3.45 3.90 -2.43
C ASP A 68 -4.54 2.92 -2.85
N LEU A 69 -4.88 2.95 -4.14
CA LEU A 69 -5.89 2.11 -4.77
C LEU A 69 -5.27 1.20 -5.85
N ALA A 70 -6.12 0.39 -6.46
CA ALA A 70 -5.89 -0.31 -7.72
C ALA A 70 -7.23 -0.56 -8.42
N ASN A 71 -7.19 -0.75 -9.73
CA ASN A 71 -8.38 -0.98 -10.54
C ASN A 71 -9.21 -2.18 -10.06
N ASN A 72 -8.54 -3.23 -9.55
CA ASN A 72 -9.16 -4.48 -9.08
C ASN A 72 -9.52 -4.49 -7.60
N TYR A 73 -9.30 -3.41 -6.83
CA TYR A 73 -9.62 -3.37 -5.41
C TYR A 73 -11.13 -3.37 -5.15
N GLY A 74 -11.51 -4.08 -4.09
CA GLY A 74 -12.88 -4.29 -3.69
C GLY A 74 -12.98 -5.21 -2.47
N PRO A 75 -13.88 -6.22 -2.45
CA PRO A 75 -14.79 -6.72 -3.50
C PRO A 75 -16.06 -5.87 -3.74
N PRO A 76 -16.70 -5.99 -4.92
CA PRO A 76 -16.18 -6.53 -6.18
C PRO A 76 -15.08 -5.64 -6.79
N ALA A 77 -14.33 -6.15 -7.76
CA ALA A 77 -13.26 -5.38 -8.42
C ALA A 77 -13.77 -4.03 -8.94
N GLY A 78 -13.04 -2.96 -8.65
CA GLY A 78 -13.40 -1.57 -8.98
C GLY A 78 -14.30 -0.86 -7.98
N SER A 79 -14.90 -1.59 -7.02
CA SER A 79 -15.79 -0.97 -6.03
C SER A 79 -15.06 -0.06 -5.04
N ALA A 80 -13.81 -0.37 -4.72
CA ALA A 80 -13.00 0.51 -3.85
C ALA A 80 -12.80 1.89 -4.47
N GLU A 81 -12.48 1.96 -5.77
CA GLU A 81 -12.36 3.24 -6.48
C GLU A 81 -13.70 3.98 -6.61
N LEU A 82 -14.80 3.25 -6.83
CA LEU A 82 -16.15 3.85 -6.87
C LEU A 82 -16.54 4.46 -5.51
N ASN A 83 -16.32 3.73 -4.43
CA ASN A 83 -16.65 4.17 -3.07
C ASN A 83 -15.75 5.34 -2.64
N PHE A 84 -14.44 5.24 -2.91
CA PHE A 84 -13.51 6.34 -2.69
C PHE A 84 -13.92 7.59 -3.47
N GLY A 85 -14.27 7.46 -4.76
CA GLY A 85 -14.70 8.59 -5.61
C GLY A 85 -15.96 9.29 -5.08
N ARG A 86 -16.91 8.55 -4.48
CA ARG A 86 -18.07 9.13 -3.81
C ARG A 86 -17.66 9.97 -2.60
N ILE A 87 -16.81 9.41 -1.74
CA ILE A 87 -16.34 10.09 -0.52
C ILE A 87 -15.45 11.28 -0.90
N LEU A 88 -14.55 11.11 -1.87
CA LEU A 88 -13.67 12.17 -2.37
C LEU A 88 -14.49 13.40 -2.82
N ARG A 89 -15.52 13.18 -3.64
CA ARG A 89 -16.37 14.27 -4.14
C ARG A 89 -17.11 15.00 -3.03
N GLU A 90 -17.57 14.28 -2.01
CA GLU A 90 -18.38 14.86 -0.94
C GLU A 90 -17.54 15.53 0.15
N ASP A 91 -16.33 15.00 0.43
CA ASP A 91 -15.54 15.39 1.59
C ASP A 91 -14.19 16.02 1.24
N PHE A 92 -13.50 15.51 0.20
CA PHE A 92 -12.08 15.80 -0.01
C PHE A 92 -11.75 16.64 -1.25
N MET A 93 -12.72 16.95 -2.11
CA MET A 93 -12.43 17.79 -3.29
C MET A 93 -11.82 19.16 -2.94
N PRO A 94 -12.20 19.82 -1.82
CA PRO A 94 -11.52 21.06 -1.40
C PRO A 94 -10.04 20.86 -1.04
N TYR A 95 -9.63 19.63 -0.77
CA TYR A 95 -8.26 19.23 -0.35
C TYR A 95 -7.53 18.43 -1.42
N ARG A 96 -8.06 18.36 -2.67
CA ARG A 96 -7.46 17.50 -3.73
C ARG A 96 -5.96 17.75 -3.93
N ASP A 97 -5.54 18.98 -3.87
CA ASP A 97 -4.14 19.37 -4.09
C ASP A 97 -3.23 19.06 -2.87
N GLU A 98 -3.81 18.69 -1.74
CA GLU A 98 -3.09 18.22 -0.55
C GLU A 98 -2.98 16.68 -0.51
N LEU A 99 -3.65 15.97 -1.42
CA LEU A 99 -3.70 14.51 -1.46
C LEU A 99 -2.79 13.94 -2.53
N ILE A 100 -2.17 12.81 -2.21
CA ILE A 100 -1.57 11.90 -3.18
C ILE A 100 -2.54 10.74 -3.38
N ILE A 101 -3.05 10.58 -4.58
CA ILE A 101 -3.97 9.49 -4.94
C ILE A 101 -3.27 8.63 -5.97
N SER A 102 -3.10 7.35 -5.63
CA SER A 102 -2.48 6.38 -6.54
C SER A 102 -3.45 5.29 -6.97
N THR A 103 -3.29 4.80 -8.20
CA THR A 103 -3.96 3.59 -8.67
C THR A 103 -3.02 2.75 -9.52
N LYS A 104 -3.42 1.50 -9.76
CA LYS A 104 -2.60 0.47 -10.40
C LYS A 104 -3.43 -0.37 -11.36
N ALA A 105 -2.78 -0.95 -12.36
CA ALA A 105 -3.37 -1.97 -13.23
C ALA A 105 -2.36 -3.09 -13.50
N GLY A 106 -2.84 -4.35 -13.54
CA GLY A 106 -2.00 -5.54 -13.77
C GLY A 106 -2.72 -6.86 -13.46
N TYR A 107 -3.69 -6.84 -12.56
CA TYR A 107 -4.49 -8.02 -12.19
C TYR A 107 -5.84 -8.04 -12.91
N ASP A 108 -6.49 -9.20 -12.91
CA ASP A 108 -7.74 -9.48 -13.62
C ASP A 108 -8.88 -8.49 -13.31
N MET A 109 -9.47 -7.94 -14.34
CA MET A 109 -10.57 -6.97 -14.28
C MET A 109 -11.78 -7.35 -15.13
N TRP A 110 -11.57 -8.00 -16.28
CA TRP A 110 -12.64 -8.44 -17.16
C TRP A 110 -12.22 -9.67 -17.97
N PRO A 111 -13.18 -10.49 -18.44
CA PRO A 111 -12.86 -11.72 -19.17
C PRO A 111 -12.24 -11.44 -20.54
N GLY A 112 -11.40 -12.39 -20.98
CA GLY A 112 -10.78 -12.40 -22.30
C GLY A 112 -9.32 -11.95 -22.28
N PRO A 113 -8.64 -11.92 -23.45
CA PRO A 113 -7.19 -11.81 -23.52
C PRO A 113 -6.63 -10.41 -23.20
N TYR A 114 -7.48 -9.44 -22.92
CA TYR A 114 -7.09 -8.06 -22.65
C TYR A 114 -7.57 -7.57 -21.28
N GLY A 115 -7.90 -8.48 -20.36
CA GLY A 115 -8.48 -8.16 -19.07
C GLY A 115 -7.49 -8.09 -17.91
N GLU A 116 -6.21 -8.38 -18.16
CA GLU A 116 -5.14 -8.40 -17.15
C GLU A 116 -3.76 -8.18 -17.78
N TRP A 117 -2.71 -8.23 -16.95
CA TRP A 117 -1.29 -8.14 -17.27
C TRP A 117 -0.81 -6.76 -17.72
N GLY A 118 0.29 -6.71 -18.50
CA GLY A 118 1.05 -5.50 -18.76
C GLY A 118 0.83 -4.85 -20.13
N SER A 119 -0.07 -5.41 -20.98
CA SER A 119 -0.24 -4.85 -22.32
C SER A 119 -0.67 -3.39 -22.29
N ARG A 120 -0.16 -2.59 -23.22
CA ARG A 120 -0.56 -1.18 -23.40
C ARG A 120 -2.07 -1.01 -23.48
N LYS A 121 -2.75 -1.93 -24.20
CA LYS A 121 -4.21 -1.88 -24.33
C LYS A 121 -4.92 -1.99 -22.99
N TYR A 122 -4.47 -2.93 -22.15
CA TYR A 122 -5.06 -3.15 -20.84
C TYR A 122 -4.76 -1.99 -19.88
N LEU A 123 -3.51 -1.54 -19.79
CA LEU A 123 -3.10 -0.49 -18.86
C LEU A 123 -3.82 0.84 -19.12
N MET A 124 -3.88 1.27 -20.38
CA MET A 124 -4.54 2.52 -20.75
C MET A 124 -6.05 2.46 -20.53
N ALA A 125 -6.71 1.35 -20.92
CA ALA A 125 -8.13 1.16 -20.66
C ALA A 125 -8.46 1.11 -19.18
N SER A 126 -7.60 0.47 -18.37
CA SER A 126 -7.74 0.39 -16.91
C SER A 126 -7.64 1.76 -16.26
N LEU A 127 -6.64 2.56 -16.64
CA LEU A 127 -6.50 3.92 -16.10
C LEU A 127 -7.71 4.80 -16.44
N ASP A 128 -8.19 4.76 -17.67
CA ASP A 128 -9.39 5.54 -18.07
C ASP A 128 -10.64 5.12 -17.26
N GLN A 129 -10.79 3.83 -16.98
CA GLN A 129 -11.87 3.32 -16.13
C GLN A 129 -11.67 3.73 -14.67
N SER A 130 -10.46 3.70 -14.14
CA SER A 130 -10.13 4.12 -12.78
C SER A 130 -10.42 5.59 -12.55
N LEU A 131 -9.99 6.46 -13.46
CA LEU A 131 -10.29 7.90 -13.43
C LEU A 131 -11.81 8.15 -13.44
N LYS A 132 -12.55 7.43 -14.30
CA LYS A 132 -14.02 7.52 -14.35
C LYS A 132 -14.68 7.06 -13.06
N ARG A 133 -14.23 5.94 -12.44
CA ARG A 133 -14.76 5.44 -11.16
C ARG A 133 -14.55 6.45 -10.05
N MET A 134 -13.35 7.03 -9.96
CA MET A 134 -13.00 8.00 -8.92
C MET A 134 -13.55 9.40 -9.19
N GLY A 135 -13.94 9.72 -10.45
CA GLY A 135 -14.38 11.04 -10.84
C GLY A 135 -13.24 12.06 -10.88
N LEU A 136 -12.05 11.63 -11.31
CA LEU A 136 -10.83 12.41 -11.39
C LEU A 136 -10.39 12.59 -12.84
N ASP A 137 -9.71 13.70 -13.13
CA ASP A 137 -9.04 13.95 -14.41
C ASP A 137 -7.64 13.30 -14.43
N TYR A 138 -7.00 13.17 -13.28
CA TYR A 138 -5.69 12.56 -13.11
C TYR A 138 -5.54 11.89 -11.73
N VAL A 139 -4.63 10.92 -11.64
CA VAL A 139 -4.06 10.41 -10.39
C VAL A 139 -2.65 10.95 -10.18
N ASP A 140 -2.17 10.99 -8.95
CA ASP A 140 -0.80 11.44 -8.68
C ASP A 140 0.20 10.37 -9.12
N ILE A 141 -0.05 9.09 -8.82
CA ILE A 141 0.83 7.99 -9.21
C ILE A 141 0.04 6.90 -9.92
N PHE A 142 0.51 6.49 -11.10
CA PHE A 142 -0.01 5.31 -11.80
C PHE A 142 1.04 4.21 -11.83
N TYR A 143 0.66 3.02 -11.34
CA TYR A 143 1.56 1.87 -11.23
C TYR A 143 1.27 0.80 -12.30
N SER A 144 2.34 0.22 -12.86
CA SER A 144 2.30 -1.17 -13.29
C SER A 144 2.27 -2.06 -12.05
N HIS A 145 1.15 -2.78 -11.85
CA HIS A 145 0.84 -3.46 -10.57
C HIS A 145 1.68 -4.71 -10.33
N ARG A 146 2.17 -5.34 -11.39
CA ARG A 146 3.08 -6.49 -11.37
C ARG A 146 3.87 -6.57 -12.65
N PHE A 147 5.00 -7.26 -12.62
CA PHE A 147 5.76 -7.59 -13.83
C PHE A 147 4.96 -8.59 -14.69
N ASP A 148 4.95 -8.36 -16.00
CA ASP A 148 4.36 -9.26 -16.99
C ASP A 148 5.50 -9.92 -17.79
N PRO A 149 5.73 -11.25 -17.63
CA PRO A 149 6.84 -11.93 -18.30
C PRO A 149 6.64 -12.09 -19.80
N ASP A 150 5.40 -12.01 -20.29
CA ASP A 150 5.04 -12.27 -21.68
C ASP A 150 4.90 -10.99 -22.53
N THR A 151 4.87 -9.80 -21.88
CA THR A 151 4.80 -8.51 -22.57
C THR A 151 6.16 -7.82 -22.52
N PRO A 152 6.68 -7.31 -23.66
CA PRO A 152 7.91 -6.51 -23.64
C PRO A 152 7.79 -5.36 -22.62
N LEU A 153 8.81 -5.23 -21.78
CA LEU A 153 8.79 -4.26 -20.68
C LEU A 153 8.64 -2.81 -21.20
N GLU A 154 9.19 -2.54 -22.38
CA GLU A 154 9.05 -1.26 -23.08
C GLU A 154 7.60 -0.94 -23.46
N GLU A 155 6.77 -1.96 -23.75
CA GLU A 155 5.34 -1.75 -24.04
C GLU A 155 4.61 -1.38 -22.75
N THR A 156 4.82 -2.13 -21.68
CA THR A 156 4.22 -1.90 -20.38
C THR A 156 4.59 -0.52 -19.84
N LEU A 157 5.87 -0.21 -19.78
CA LEU A 157 6.37 1.07 -19.26
C LEU A 157 6.07 2.23 -20.21
N GLY A 158 6.01 1.98 -21.52
CA GLY A 158 5.55 2.95 -22.50
C GLY A 158 4.11 3.39 -22.26
N ALA A 159 3.23 2.47 -21.84
CA ALA A 159 1.87 2.83 -21.44
C ALA A 159 1.85 3.71 -20.21
N VAL A 160 2.66 3.39 -19.18
CA VAL A 160 2.78 4.21 -17.96
C VAL A 160 3.36 5.60 -18.28
N SER A 161 4.43 5.65 -19.09
CA SER A 161 5.03 6.91 -19.55
C SER A 161 4.04 7.79 -20.32
N ASP A 162 3.25 7.20 -21.20
CA ASP A 162 2.25 7.93 -21.96
C ASP A 162 1.08 8.43 -21.09
N ALA A 163 0.71 7.69 -20.06
CA ALA A 163 -0.26 8.17 -19.06
C ALA A 163 0.21 9.48 -18.39
N VAL A 164 1.50 9.54 -18.05
CA VAL A 164 2.13 10.76 -17.50
C VAL A 164 2.17 11.87 -18.54
N LYS A 165 2.63 11.61 -19.77
CA LYS A 165 2.70 12.60 -20.85
C LYS A 165 1.33 13.15 -21.26
N GLN A 166 0.28 12.35 -21.12
CA GLN A 166 -1.12 12.77 -21.38
C GLN A 166 -1.73 13.54 -20.19
N GLY A 167 -1.04 13.67 -19.07
CA GLY A 167 -1.53 14.32 -17.87
C GLY A 167 -2.60 13.52 -17.11
N LYS A 168 -2.74 12.22 -17.38
CA LYS A 168 -3.63 11.30 -16.65
C LYS A 168 -3.01 10.77 -15.37
N ALA A 169 -1.69 10.87 -15.24
CA ALA A 169 -0.93 10.65 -14.02
C ALA A 169 0.17 11.71 -13.91
N LEU A 170 0.60 12.04 -12.69
CA LEU A 170 1.73 12.95 -12.50
C LEU A 170 3.05 12.19 -12.47
N TYR A 171 3.06 10.97 -11.93
CA TYR A 171 4.25 10.15 -11.74
C TYR A 171 4.03 8.70 -12.13
N ALA A 172 5.13 8.05 -12.51
CA ALA A 172 5.20 6.63 -12.82
C ALA A 172 5.62 5.81 -11.59
N GLY A 173 4.94 4.69 -11.35
CA GLY A 173 5.28 3.71 -10.33
C GLY A 173 5.29 2.28 -10.86
N ILE A 174 5.98 1.38 -10.17
CA ILE A 174 5.94 -0.07 -10.38
C ILE A 174 5.71 -0.81 -9.06
N SER A 175 5.23 -2.03 -9.13
CA SER A 175 4.98 -2.86 -7.94
C SER A 175 5.36 -4.31 -8.19
N SER A 176 5.95 -4.97 -7.19
CA SER A 176 6.31 -6.39 -7.22
C SER A 176 7.26 -6.79 -8.37
N TYR A 177 8.20 -5.93 -8.72
CA TYR A 177 9.30 -6.22 -9.64
C TYR A 177 10.52 -6.69 -8.85
N SER A 178 11.35 -7.58 -9.40
CA SER A 178 12.67 -7.91 -8.84
C SER A 178 13.63 -6.71 -8.92
N GLY A 179 14.76 -6.76 -8.21
CA GLY A 179 15.80 -5.73 -8.31
C GLY A 179 16.27 -5.53 -9.74
N ALA A 180 16.60 -6.62 -10.46
CA ALA A 180 17.03 -6.55 -11.85
C ALA A 180 15.97 -5.94 -12.79
N ARG A 181 14.69 -6.31 -12.61
CA ARG A 181 13.60 -5.71 -13.40
C ARG A 181 13.33 -4.27 -13.04
N THR A 182 13.63 -3.88 -11.83
CA THR A 182 13.56 -2.48 -11.39
C THR A 182 14.66 -1.64 -12.06
N GLU A 183 15.89 -2.13 -12.15
CA GLU A 183 16.97 -1.47 -12.91
C GLU A 183 16.60 -1.29 -14.38
N ASP A 184 16.06 -2.34 -15.03
CA ASP A 184 15.56 -2.25 -16.40
C ASP A 184 14.46 -1.19 -16.52
N ALA A 185 13.50 -1.17 -15.60
CA ALA A 185 12.39 -0.22 -15.61
C ALA A 185 12.88 1.23 -15.44
N VAL A 186 13.83 1.47 -14.54
CA VAL A 186 14.44 2.79 -14.35
C VAL A 186 15.11 3.27 -15.63
N ARG A 187 15.92 2.41 -16.27
CA ARG A 187 16.61 2.74 -17.52
C ARG A 187 15.61 3.08 -18.63
N ILE A 188 14.61 2.23 -18.85
CA ILE A 188 13.61 2.40 -19.91
C ILE A 188 12.80 3.68 -19.69
N LEU A 189 12.28 3.91 -18.50
CA LEU A 189 11.49 5.09 -18.19
C LEU A 189 12.31 6.38 -18.28
N ARG A 190 13.60 6.35 -17.90
CA ARG A 190 14.52 7.48 -18.04
C ARG A 190 14.76 7.81 -19.51
N GLU A 191 14.96 6.81 -20.37
CA GLU A 191 15.10 6.97 -21.83
C GLU A 191 13.81 7.56 -22.45
N MET A 192 12.65 7.23 -21.89
CA MET A 192 11.36 7.80 -22.31
C MET A 192 11.11 9.22 -21.76
N GLY A 193 12.00 9.78 -20.92
CA GLY A 193 11.83 11.08 -20.29
C GLY A 193 10.76 11.12 -19.18
N THR A 194 10.44 9.97 -18.60
CA THR A 194 9.49 9.82 -17.49
C THR A 194 10.17 9.04 -16.35
N PRO A 195 10.95 9.69 -15.47
CA PRO A 195 11.66 9.00 -14.40
C PRO A 195 10.71 8.18 -13.52
N LEU A 196 11.16 6.99 -13.12
CA LEU A 196 10.44 6.17 -12.13
C LEU A 196 10.47 6.88 -10.77
N LEU A 197 9.29 7.14 -10.21
CA LEU A 197 9.19 7.78 -8.90
C LEU A 197 9.38 6.79 -7.76
N ILE A 198 8.70 5.63 -7.85
CA ILE A 198 8.47 4.79 -6.67
C ILE A 198 8.26 3.33 -7.06
N HIS A 199 8.74 2.43 -6.22
CA HIS A 199 8.44 1.00 -6.26
C HIS A 199 7.63 0.59 -5.02
N GLN A 200 6.63 -0.28 -5.22
CA GLN A 200 5.79 -0.81 -4.14
C GLN A 200 6.00 -2.32 -3.99
N PRO A 201 6.93 -2.81 -3.12
CA PRO A 201 7.14 -4.22 -2.81
C PRO A 201 6.34 -4.68 -1.60
N SER A 202 6.11 -6.01 -1.47
CA SER A 202 5.72 -6.63 -0.20
C SER A 202 6.93 -6.72 0.72
N TYR A 203 6.78 -6.26 1.97
CA TYR A 203 7.88 -6.30 2.95
C TYR A 203 7.35 -6.29 4.38
N SER A 204 7.89 -7.16 5.22
CA SER A 204 7.54 -7.27 6.64
C SER A 204 8.62 -8.02 7.42
N LEU A 205 8.49 -8.08 8.74
CA LEU A 205 9.33 -8.90 9.62
C LEU A 205 9.48 -10.37 9.18
N VAL A 206 8.49 -10.91 8.48
CA VAL A 206 8.42 -12.32 8.09
C VAL A 206 8.35 -12.53 6.57
N ASN A 207 8.73 -11.52 5.82
CA ASN A 207 8.89 -11.52 4.37
C ASN A 207 9.93 -10.44 3.99
N ARG A 208 11.20 -10.83 3.91
CA ARG A 208 12.36 -9.91 3.86
C ARG A 208 13.07 -9.88 2.50
N TRP A 209 12.53 -10.49 1.46
CA TRP A 209 13.16 -10.63 0.15
C TRP A 209 13.67 -9.31 -0.45
N ALA A 210 13.02 -8.18 -0.12
CA ALA A 210 13.43 -6.87 -0.64
C ALA A 210 14.81 -6.41 -0.12
N GLU A 211 15.30 -6.98 1.00
CA GLU A 211 16.61 -6.67 1.57
C GLU A 211 17.76 -7.28 0.75
N ASP A 212 17.52 -8.34 -0.01
CA ASP A 212 18.57 -9.07 -0.73
C ASP A 212 19.23 -8.21 -1.82
N ASP A 213 18.42 -7.50 -2.61
CA ASP A 213 18.92 -6.65 -3.71
C ASP A 213 18.09 -5.38 -3.93
N LEU A 214 16.75 -5.47 -3.85
CA LEU A 214 15.83 -4.43 -4.27
C LEU A 214 16.04 -3.10 -3.57
N LEU A 215 16.15 -3.10 -2.23
CA LEU A 215 16.33 -1.85 -1.48
C LEU A 215 17.64 -1.14 -1.85
N GLY A 216 18.69 -1.89 -2.17
CA GLY A 216 19.96 -1.34 -2.67
C GLY A 216 19.81 -0.72 -4.06
N VAL A 217 19.08 -1.37 -4.95
CA VAL A 217 18.77 -0.84 -6.29
C VAL A 217 17.99 0.47 -6.18
N LEU A 218 16.96 0.52 -5.35
CA LEU A 218 16.14 1.72 -5.17
C LEU A 218 16.95 2.91 -4.64
N GLU A 219 17.83 2.67 -3.66
CA GLU A 219 18.74 3.67 -3.13
C GLU A 219 19.69 4.20 -4.21
N ASN A 220 20.35 3.31 -4.94
CA ASN A 220 21.30 3.68 -5.99
C ASN A 220 20.65 4.46 -7.14
N GLU A 221 19.42 4.18 -7.47
CA GLU A 221 18.68 4.81 -8.57
C GLU A 221 17.87 6.03 -8.14
N GLY A 222 17.86 6.35 -6.83
CA GLY A 222 17.11 7.48 -6.27
C GLY A 222 15.58 7.30 -6.36
N VAL A 223 15.10 6.05 -6.30
CA VAL A 223 13.68 5.69 -6.40
C VAL A 223 13.09 5.49 -5.02
N GLY A 224 11.90 6.05 -4.77
CA GLY A 224 11.21 5.85 -3.49
C GLY A 224 10.70 4.41 -3.32
N CYS A 225 10.49 4.02 -2.06
CA CYS A 225 9.97 2.71 -1.68
C CYS A 225 8.75 2.85 -0.77
N ILE A 226 7.60 2.31 -1.18
CA ILE A 226 6.43 2.16 -0.32
C ILE A 226 6.12 0.69 -0.13
N VAL A 227 6.17 0.21 1.11
CA VAL A 227 6.03 -1.23 1.38
C VAL A 227 4.60 -1.60 1.74
N PHE A 228 4.05 -2.59 1.05
CA PHE A 228 2.73 -3.13 1.39
C PHE A 228 2.82 -4.42 2.22
N SER A 229 1.73 -4.77 2.88
CA SER A 229 1.64 -5.91 3.82
C SER A 229 2.66 -5.89 4.98
N PRO A 230 2.97 -4.74 5.61
CA PRO A 230 3.89 -4.70 6.75
C PRO A 230 3.40 -5.53 7.94
N LEU A 231 2.09 -5.79 8.02
CA LEU A 231 1.45 -6.63 9.03
C LEU A 231 1.25 -8.09 8.57
N ALA A 232 1.89 -8.52 7.47
CA ALA A 232 1.80 -9.88 6.96
C ALA A 232 0.33 -10.37 6.88
N GLN A 233 -0.54 -9.56 6.25
CA GLN A 233 -1.98 -9.80 6.14
C GLN A 233 -2.73 -9.98 7.48
N GLY A 234 -2.14 -9.51 8.57
CA GLY A 234 -2.68 -9.59 9.93
C GLY A 234 -2.05 -10.67 10.79
N LEU A 235 -1.09 -11.46 10.28
CA LEU A 235 -0.31 -12.41 11.06
C LEU A 235 0.50 -11.71 12.16
N LEU A 236 1.08 -10.55 11.86
CA LEU A 236 1.82 -9.70 12.80
C LEU A 236 0.88 -8.79 13.62
N THR A 237 -0.18 -9.38 14.15
CA THR A 237 -1.11 -8.73 15.08
C THR A 237 -1.49 -9.69 16.20
N ASN A 238 -2.12 -9.19 17.26
CA ASN A 238 -2.59 -10.04 18.37
C ASN A 238 -3.71 -11.00 17.99
N ARG A 239 -4.19 -10.95 16.75
CA ARG A 239 -5.39 -11.67 16.29
C ARG A 239 -5.24 -13.20 16.36
N TYR A 240 -4.06 -13.72 16.00
CA TYR A 240 -3.83 -15.16 15.87
C TYR A 240 -2.99 -15.78 16.98
N LEU A 241 -2.53 -15.00 17.96
CA LEU A 241 -1.66 -15.47 19.05
C LEU A 241 -2.28 -16.59 19.89
N ASN A 242 -3.61 -16.57 20.06
CA ASN A 242 -4.37 -17.51 20.88
C ASN A 242 -5.32 -18.39 20.04
N GLY A 243 -5.03 -18.62 18.78
CA GLY A 243 -5.85 -19.41 17.85
C GLY A 243 -6.50 -18.57 16.76
N VAL A 244 -7.32 -19.21 15.93
CA VAL A 244 -8.00 -18.59 14.77
C VAL A 244 -9.38 -18.09 15.19
N PRO A 245 -9.60 -16.75 15.26
CA PRO A 245 -10.93 -16.23 15.59
C PRO A 245 -11.95 -16.53 14.48
N GLU A 246 -13.18 -16.83 14.86
CA GLU A 246 -14.29 -16.97 13.92
C GLU A 246 -14.51 -15.66 13.17
N GLY A 247 -14.75 -15.73 11.84
CA GLY A 247 -14.92 -14.56 10.98
C GLY A 247 -13.63 -13.78 10.65
N SER A 248 -12.45 -14.30 11.06
CA SER A 248 -11.16 -13.76 10.63
C SER A 248 -10.90 -14.03 9.14
N ARG A 249 -9.86 -13.39 8.57
CA ARG A 249 -9.44 -13.65 7.17
C ARG A 249 -9.09 -15.11 6.94
N ALA A 250 -8.52 -15.80 7.92
CA ALA A 250 -8.17 -17.21 7.86
C ALA A 250 -9.40 -18.13 7.70
N THR A 251 -10.60 -17.68 8.11
CA THR A 251 -11.84 -18.47 7.99
C THR A 251 -12.71 -18.09 6.78
N LYS A 252 -12.39 -16.95 6.10
CA LYS A 252 -13.19 -16.43 4.98
C LYS A 252 -12.71 -16.87 3.59
N GLY A 253 -11.64 -17.71 3.50
CA GLY A 253 -11.12 -18.18 2.22
C GLY A 253 -10.62 -17.06 1.28
N THR A 254 -10.13 -15.95 1.86
CA THR A 254 -9.53 -14.83 1.14
C THR A 254 -8.04 -15.10 0.90
N PHE A 255 -7.26 -14.09 0.58
CA PHE A 255 -5.81 -14.19 0.32
C PHE A 255 -4.96 -14.64 1.50
N PHE A 256 -5.52 -14.84 2.70
CA PHE A 256 -4.83 -15.41 3.86
C PHE A 256 -4.86 -16.94 3.77
N ASN A 257 -3.68 -17.56 3.72
CA ASN A 257 -3.57 -19.02 3.73
C ASN A 257 -3.53 -19.54 5.19
N PRO A 258 -4.51 -20.38 5.62
CA PRO A 258 -4.48 -20.97 6.96
C PRO A 258 -3.24 -21.81 7.26
N ASP A 259 -2.56 -22.36 6.23
CA ASP A 259 -1.33 -23.13 6.36
C ASP A 259 -0.15 -22.31 6.92
N TRP A 260 -0.24 -21.00 6.95
CA TRP A 260 0.74 -20.14 7.62
C TRP A 260 0.67 -20.22 9.16
N LEU A 261 -0.44 -20.73 9.72
CA LEU A 261 -0.69 -20.81 11.16
C LEU A 261 -0.16 -22.13 11.78
N THR A 262 1.04 -22.56 11.39
CA THR A 262 1.72 -23.67 12.05
C THR A 262 2.18 -23.26 13.46
N GLU A 263 2.37 -24.24 14.36
CA GLU A 263 2.91 -23.94 15.70
C GLU A 263 4.33 -23.35 15.63
N GLU A 264 5.12 -23.72 14.64
CA GLU A 264 6.45 -23.15 14.41
C GLU A 264 6.33 -21.66 14.07
N ASN A 265 5.53 -21.29 13.06
CA ASN A 265 5.32 -19.90 12.67
C ASN A 265 4.70 -19.06 13.79
N LEU A 266 3.72 -19.62 14.50
CA LEU A 266 3.10 -18.95 15.65
C LEU A 266 4.10 -18.80 16.82
N GLY A 267 5.07 -19.70 16.95
CA GLY A 267 6.18 -19.58 17.90
C GLY A 267 7.00 -18.31 17.65
N HIS A 268 7.40 -18.06 16.40
CA HIS A 268 8.09 -16.83 16.00
C HIS A 268 7.23 -15.58 16.24
N VAL A 269 5.97 -15.62 15.86
CA VAL A 269 5.04 -14.48 16.05
C VAL A 269 4.83 -14.15 17.54
N ARG A 270 4.74 -15.17 18.42
CA ARG A 270 4.64 -14.97 19.88
C ARG A 270 5.90 -14.32 20.45
N ALA A 271 7.09 -14.80 20.06
CA ALA A 271 8.35 -14.22 20.48
C ALA A 271 8.48 -12.75 20.04
N LEU A 272 8.16 -12.44 18.78
CA LEU A 272 8.10 -11.06 18.30
C LEU A 272 7.10 -10.20 19.09
N ASN A 273 5.96 -10.77 19.51
CA ASN A 273 5.01 -10.07 20.35
C ASN A 273 5.54 -9.78 21.76
N GLU A 274 6.32 -10.68 22.36
CA GLU A 274 6.97 -10.45 23.65
C GLU A 274 7.98 -9.29 23.56
N ILE A 275 8.77 -9.23 22.47
CA ILE A 275 9.68 -8.11 22.21
C ILE A 275 8.89 -6.81 22.05
N ALA A 276 7.79 -6.81 21.27
CA ALA A 276 6.95 -5.63 21.10
C ALA A 276 6.40 -5.13 22.45
N GLN A 277 5.90 -6.02 23.31
CA GLN A 277 5.40 -5.67 24.64
C GLN A 277 6.51 -5.09 25.53
N ALA A 278 7.72 -5.64 25.51
CA ALA A 278 8.86 -5.09 26.23
C ALA A 278 9.23 -3.67 25.77
N ARG A 279 9.00 -3.38 24.47
CA ARG A 279 9.13 -2.04 23.89
C ARG A 279 7.98 -1.10 24.26
N GLY A 280 6.90 -1.58 24.89
CA GLY A 280 5.67 -0.81 25.14
C GLY A 280 4.83 -0.57 23.88
N GLN A 281 4.99 -1.40 22.85
CA GLN A 281 4.25 -1.37 21.60
C GLN A 281 3.38 -2.62 21.45
N SER A 282 2.31 -2.53 20.65
CA SER A 282 1.68 -3.73 20.12
C SER A 282 2.57 -4.36 19.04
N LEU A 283 2.35 -5.65 18.73
CA LEU A 283 3.07 -6.32 17.65
C LEU A 283 2.87 -5.59 16.31
N ALA A 284 1.66 -5.11 16.04
CA ALA A 284 1.38 -4.34 14.84
C ALA A 284 2.16 -3.03 14.78
N GLN A 285 2.24 -2.29 15.90
CA GLN A 285 3.03 -1.06 15.96
C GLN A 285 4.52 -1.34 15.76
N MET A 286 5.07 -2.35 16.42
CA MET A 286 6.46 -2.75 16.20
C MET A 286 6.72 -3.17 14.76
N ALA A 287 5.83 -3.93 14.13
CA ALA A 287 5.99 -4.37 12.75
C ALA A 287 6.01 -3.20 11.75
N VAL A 288 5.14 -2.19 11.95
CA VAL A 288 5.14 -0.96 11.14
C VAL A 288 6.41 -0.13 11.42
N ALA A 289 6.78 0.05 12.70
CA ALA A 289 8.01 0.77 13.07
C ALA A 289 9.25 0.07 12.47
N TRP A 290 9.27 -1.27 12.48
CA TRP A 290 10.41 -2.04 11.98
C TRP A 290 10.63 -1.87 10.48
N VAL A 291 9.59 -1.90 9.65
CA VAL A 291 9.77 -1.62 8.21
C VAL A 291 10.21 -0.18 7.96
N LEU A 292 9.80 0.75 8.81
CA LEU A 292 10.18 2.16 8.73
C LEU A 292 11.56 2.48 9.32
N ARG A 293 12.23 1.52 10.01
CA ARG A 293 13.58 1.70 10.53
C ARG A 293 14.62 1.89 9.41
N ASP A 294 14.34 1.28 8.26
CA ASP A 294 15.17 1.41 7.07
C ASP A 294 14.86 2.74 6.37
N GLU A 295 15.85 3.61 6.26
CA GLU A 295 15.70 4.94 5.66
C GLU A 295 15.35 4.88 4.17
N ARG A 296 15.64 3.76 3.49
CA ARG A 296 15.27 3.50 2.10
C ARG A 296 13.75 3.28 1.93
N VAL A 297 13.04 2.94 3.01
CA VAL A 297 11.58 2.82 3.01
C VAL A 297 10.96 4.19 3.24
N THR A 298 10.34 4.74 2.21
CA THR A 298 9.67 6.05 2.26
C THR A 298 8.39 5.97 3.11
N SER A 299 7.58 4.93 2.93
CA SER A 299 6.26 4.82 3.59
C SER A 299 5.86 3.37 3.80
N ALA A 300 5.18 3.10 4.91
CA ALA A 300 4.51 1.82 5.16
C ALA A 300 3.02 1.92 4.80
N LEU A 301 2.56 1.08 3.87
CA LEU A 301 1.18 1.05 3.42
C LEU A 301 0.37 0.12 4.31
N ILE A 302 -0.51 0.67 5.14
CA ILE A 302 -1.38 -0.08 6.03
C ILE A 302 -2.81 -0.15 5.52
N GLY A 303 -3.54 -1.21 5.88
CA GLY A 303 -4.98 -1.29 5.76
C GLY A 303 -5.64 -1.11 7.14
N ALA A 304 -6.85 -0.53 7.17
CA ALA A 304 -7.64 -0.41 8.38
C ALA A 304 -9.11 -0.80 8.13
N SER A 305 -9.73 -1.53 9.08
CA SER A 305 -11.14 -1.91 9.05
C SER A 305 -12.00 -1.03 9.96
N SER A 306 -11.37 -0.21 10.80
CA SER A 306 -12.02 0.75 11.71
C SER A 306 -11.09 1.92 12.01
N VAL A 307 -11.67 3.01 12.50
CA VAL A 307 -10.93 4.19 12.99
C VAL A 307 -9.96 3.79 14.12
N GLN A 308 -10.40 2.94 15.05
CA GLN A 308 -9.54 2.48 16.13
C GLN A 308 -8.32 1.74 15.62
N GLN A 309 -8.49 0.80 14.66
CA GLN A 309 -7.37 0.08 14.08
C GLN A 309 -6.38 1.01 13.35
N LEU A 310 -6.91 2.04 12.66
CA LEU A 310 -6.07 3.07 12.06
C LEU A 310 -5.25 3.81 13.11
N ASP A 311 -5.89 4.31 14.18
CA ASP A 311 -5.21 5.03 15.25
C ASP A 311 -4.18 4.15 15.97
N ASP A 312 -4.50 2.86 16.22
CA ASP A 312 -3.58 1.88 16.83
C ASP A 312 -2.33 1.69 15.95
N ASN A 313 -2.51 1.54 14.64
CA ASN A 313 -1.40 1.38 13.71
C ASN A 313 -0.54 2.66 13.58
N LEU A 314 -1.17 3.84 13.59
CA LEU A 314 -0.46 5.13 13.58
C LEU A 314 0.36 5.37 14.84
N GLY A 315 0.01 4.74 15.96
CA GLY A 315 0.81 4.73 17.19
C GLY A 315 2.22 4.11 17.01
N ALA A 316 2.50 3.43 15.90
CA ALA A 316 3.85 3.01 15.53
C ALA A 316 4.83 4.19 15.42
N LEU A 317 4.33 5.36 15.00
CA LEU A 317 5.14 6.56 14.80
C LEU A 317 5.65 7.17 16.10
N ASP A 318 5.07 6.80 17.25
CA ASP A 318 5.50 7.30 18.55
C ASP A 318 6.86 6.74 19.00
N ARG A 319 7.29 5.60 18.40
CA ARG A 319 8.57 4.95 18.68
C ARG A 319 9.09 4.19 17.46
N LEU A 320 9.85 4.86 16.60
CA LEU A 320 10.45 4.29 15.38
C LEU A 320 11.87 3.73 15.60
N GLU A 321 12.58 4.22 16.60
CA GLU A 321 13.96 3.83 16.88
C GLU A 321 14.05 2.47 17.57
N PHE A 322 15.04 1.71 17.21
CA PHE A 322 15.38 0.41 17.79
C PHE A 322 16.80 0.47 18.35
N THR A 323 17.05 -0.22 19.49
CA THR A 323 18.42 -0.47 19.93
C THR A 323 19.01 -1.67 19.18
N ASP A 324 20.33 -1.81 19.19
CA ASP A 324 21.01 -2.95 18.56
C ASP A 324 20.54 -4.28 19.19
N GLU A 325 20.35 -4.31 20.51
CA GLU A 325 19.87 -5.49 21.23
C GLU A 325 18.43 -5.87 20.86
N GLU A 326 17.58 -4.86 20.61
CA GLU A 326 16.21 -5.10 20.13
C GLU A 326 16.22 -5.68 18.71
N LEU A 327 17.09 -5.18 17.82
CA LEU A 327 17.21 -5.70 16.46
C LEU A 327 17.78 -7.11 16.44
N GLU A 328 18.80 -7.40 17.25
CA GLU A 328 19.34 -8.76 17.39
C GLU A 328 18.26 -9.75 17.86
N ALA A 329 17.50 -9.40 18.90
CA ALA A 329 16.39 -10.23 19.38
C ALA A 329 15.27 -10.41 18.36
N ILE A 330 14.96 -9.37 17.57
CA ILE A 330 13.98 -9.45 16.47
C ILE A 330 14.49 -10.39 15.37
N ASP A 331 15.75 -10.28 14.97
CA ASP A 331 16.33 -11.07 13.87
C ASP A 331 16.36 -12.59 14.15
N GLU A 332 16.36 -13.02 15.43
CA GLU A 332 16.21 -14.43 15.81
C GLU A 332 14.84 -15.02 15.39
N HIS A 333 13.81 -14.16 15.23
CA HIS A 333 12.43 -14.56 14.96
C HIS A 333 11.84 -13.96 13.69
N ALA A 334 12.48 -12.94 13.11
CA ALA A 334 12.09 -12.30 11.86
C ALA A 334 12.57 -13.10 10.64
N VAL A 335 12.10 -14.34 10.52
CA VAL A 335 12.44 -15.29 9.47
C VAL A 335 11.37 -15.32 8.38
N ASP A 336 11.74 -15.75 7.17
CA ASP A 336 10.75 -15.92 6.10
C ASP A 336 9.80 -17.07 6.42
N LEU A 337 8.51 -16.77 6.55
CA LEU A 337 7.46 -17.74 6.84
C LEU A 337 6.72 -18.24 5.58
N GLY A 338 7.24 -17.98 4.38
CA GLY A 338 6.63 -18.41 3.12
C GLY A 338 5.31 -17.71 2.80
N ILE A 339 5.14 -16.48 3.30
CA ILE A 339 3.87 -15.75 3.19
C ILE A 339 3.76 -14.86 1.94
N ASN A 340 4.80 -14.80 1.12
CA ASN A 340 4.82 -13.95 -0.09
C ASN A 340 4.01 -14.58 -1.22
N ILE A 341 2.70 -14.29 -1.26
CA ILE A 341 1.82 -14.74 -2.36
C ILE A 341 2.09 -14.01 -3.69
N TRP A 342 2.95 -13.01 -3.69
CA TRP A 342 3.36 -12.24 -4.88
C TRP A 342 4.77 -12.62 -5.35
N ALA A 343 5.36 -13.68 -4.77
CA ALA A 343 6.73 -14.12 -5.08
C ALA A 343 6.95 -14.37 -6.56
N GLU A 344 5.97 -14.95 -7.28
CA GLU A 344 6.06 -15.20 -8.71
C GLU A 344 6.43 -13.93 -9.49
N SER A 345 5.76 -12.80 -9.22
CA SER A 345 6.05 -11.52 -9.89
C SER A 345 7.39 -10.91 -9.48
N SER A 346 7.88 -11.22 -8.28
CA SER A 346 9.11 -10.64 -7.72
C SER A 346 10.37 -11.45 -8.05
N THR A 347 10.24 -12.61 -8.68
CA THR A 347 11.36 -13.52 -9.00
C THR A 347 11.74 -13.56 -10.49
N TYR A 348 10.98 -12.90 -11.36
CA TYR A 348 11.28 -12.80 -12.80
C TYR A 348 12.48 -11.92 -13.12
#